data_54177b82cf943bf358e7b28d6cd082bd
#
_entry.id   54177b82cf943bf358e7b28d6cd082bd
#
_cell.length_a   1.000
_cell.length_b   1.000
_cell.length_c   1.000
_cell.angle_alpha   90.00
_cell.angle_beta   90.00
_cell.angle_gamma   90.00
#
_symmetry.space_group_name_H-M   'P 1'
#
loop_
_entity.id
_entity.type
_entity.pdbx_description
1 polymer ?
#
loop_
_entity_poly.entity_id
_entity_poly.type
_entity_poly.pdbx_seq_one_letter_code
_entity_poly.pdbx_strand_id
1 'polypeptide(L)'
;MSIEAIKSGELKQLAGANLEDENLSQTDLSRANLAGANLVGTNFAGSKFEGAHLEGANLMGANLKETDLRANLMGANLMQADLTGADVRGSNLRGANLMGAVISEVSFAGAFLSGTNLINVDLQGVDLRGADLRGANLTGANLKGADLSRADLQGALLSEANLEEADLRKANLSGANLAGANLLCAELEGANVNGVDFDRACLVGTIAHKLPK
;
A
#
# COMPACT_ATOMS: atom_id res chain seq x y z
N MET A 1 -27.06 -15.97 -4.54
CA MET A 1 -26.24 -15.36 -5.59
C MET A 1 -25.49 -16.49 -6.27
N SER A 2 -25.40 -16.50 -7.61
CA SER A 2 -24.71 -17.58 -8.32
C SER A 2 -23.24 -17.23 -8.52
N ILE A 3 -22.33 -18.04 -8.02
CA ILE A 3 -20.88 -17.91 -8.22
C ILE A 3 -20.54 -18.08 -9.72
N GLU A 4 -21.23 -18.97 -10.42
CA GLU A 4 -21.02 -19.15 -11.87
C GLU A 4 -21.36 -17.89 -12.67
N ALA A 5 -22.42 -17.14 -12.31
CA ALA A 5 -22.75 -15.89 -12.96
C ALA A 5 -21.72 -14.78 -12.68
N ILE A 6 -21.02 -14.83 -11.54
CA ILE A 6 -19.90 -13.94 -11.26
C ILE A 6 -18.70 -14.34 -12.13
N LYS A 7 -18.37 -15.62 -12.18
CA LYS A 7 -17.23 -16.13 -12.95
C LYS A 7 -17.40 -15.92 -14.45
N SER A 8 -18.62 -16.01 -14.96
CA SER A 8 -18.92 -15.72 -16.37
C SER A 8 -18.92 -14.23 -16.71
N GLY A 9 -18.87 -13.36 -15.68
CA GLY A 9 -18.92 -11.89 -15.85
C GLY A 9 -20.33 -11.34 -16.09
N GLU A 10 -21.37 -12.17 -15.99
CA GLU A 10 -22.77 -11.75 -16.11
C GLU A 10 -23.22 -10.92 -14.92
N LEU A 11 -22.71 -11.24 -13.71
CA LEU A 11 -23.06 -10.54 -12.48
C LEU A 11 -21.86 -9.72 -11.96
N LYS A 12 -21.95 -8.40 -12.13
CA LYS A 12 -20.92 -7.43 -11.66
C LYS A 12 -21.42 -6.45 -10.58
N GLN A 13 -22.71 -6.48 -10.24
CA GLN A 13 -23.28 -5.69 -9.15
C GLN A 13 -23.28 -6.53 -7.87
N LEU A 14 -22.20 -6.40 -7.07
CA LEU A 14 -21.87 -7.22 -5.92
C LEU A 14 -21.70 -6.38 -4.65
N ALA A 15 -22.24 -5.15 -4.65
CA ALA A 15 -22.16 -4.29 -3.47
C ALA A 15 -22.81 -4.95 -2.25
N GLY A 16 -22.07 -5.01 -1.13
CA GLY A 16 -22.49 -5.65 0.10
C GLY A 16 -22.67 -7.18 0.01
N ALA A 17 -22.25 -7.81 -1.09
CA ALA A 17 -22.34 -9.26 -1.25
C ALA A 17 -21.51 -10.00 -0.21
N ASN A 18 -21.99 -11.17 0.24
CA ASN A 18 -21.17 -12.11 1.01
C ASN A 18 -20.58 -13.15 0.06
N LEU A 19 -19.25 -13.12 -0.06
CA LEU A 19 -18.43 -13.99 -0.89
C LEU A 19 -17.28 -14.60 -0.07
N GLU A 20 -17.45 -14.64 1.26
CA GLU A 20 -16.47 -15.22 2.18
C GLU A 20 -16.07 -16.64 1.76
N ASP A 21 -14.75 -16.89 1.75
CA ASP A 21 -14.12 -18.17 1.39
C ASP A 21 -14.44 -18.69 -0.04
N GLU A 22 -15.07 -17.90 -0.88
CA GLU A 22 -15.39 -18.32 -2.25
C GLU A 22 -14.15 -18.38 -3.14
N ASN A 23 -14.18 -19.25 -4.14
CA ASN A 23 -13.13 -19.33 -5.14
C ASN A 23 -13.56 -18.58 -6.41
N LEU A 24 -12.99 -17.37 -6.57
CA LEU A 24 -13.17 -16.49 -7.72
C LEU A 24 -11.84 -16.25 -8.45
N SER A 25 -10.90 -17.19 -8.36
CA SER A 25 -9.62 -17.10 -9.07
C SER A 25 -9.83 -17.02 -10.60
N GLN A 26 -8.92 -16.32 -11.29
CA GLN A 26 -8.93 -16.13 -12.74
C GLN A 26 -10.23 -15.49 -13.29
N THR A 27 -10.95 -14.73 -12.45
CA THR A 27 -12.23 -14.11 -12.83
C THR A 27 -12.00 -12.67 -13.31
N ASP A 28 -12.73 -12.27 -14.36
CA ASP A 28 -12.76 -10.88 -14.82
C ASP A 28 -13.83 -10.08 -14.04
N LEU A 29 -13.37 -9.38 -12.99
CA LEU A 29 -14.16 -8.46 -12.17
C LEU A 29 -13.89 -6.99 -12.54
N SER A 30 -13.33 -6.74 -13.72
CA SER A 30 -13.09 -5.37 -14.19
C SER A 30 -14.40 -4.58 -14.18
N ARG A 31 -14.34 -3.38 -13.56
CA ARG A 31 -15.47 -2.48 -13.35
C ARG A 31 -16.64 -3.05 -12.54
N ALA A 32 -16.45 -4.18 -11.85
CA ALA A 32 -17.45 -4.71 -10.93
C ALA A 32 -17.62 -3.79 -9.71
N ASN A 33 -18.85 -3.75 -9.19
CA ASN A 33 -19.15 -3.05 -7.95
C ASN A 33 -19.18 -4.05 -6.79
N LEU A 34 -18.14 -4.01 -5.95
CA LEU A 34 -17.93 -4.83 -4.75
C LEU A 34 -17.89 -3.95 -3.49
N ALA A 35 -18.40 -2.71 -3.57
CA ALA A 35 -18.37 -1.79 -2.43
C ALA A 35 -19.03 -2.40 -1.20
N GLY A 36 -18.32 -2.38 -0.06
CA GLY A 36 -18.78 -2.93 1.21
C GLY A 36 -18.98 -4.46 1.22
N ALA A 37 -18.54 -5.19 0.20
CA ALA A 37 -18.68 -6.64 0.15
C ALA A 37 -17.84 -7.34 1.24
N ASN A 38 -18.34 -8.47 1.76
CA ASN A 38 -17.56 -9.39 2.58
C ASN A 38 -16.81 -10.38 1.68
N LEU A 39 -15.48 -10.22 1.61
CA LEU A 39 -14.56 -10.97 0.77
C LEU A 39 -13.48 -11.66 1.62
N VAL A 40 -13.78 -11.92 2.90
CA VAL A 40 -12.85 -12.57 3.84
C VAL A 40 -12.44 -13.93 3.29
N GLY A 41 -11.15 -14.22 3.26
CA GLY A 41 -10.61 -15.51 2.81
C GLY A 41 -10.87 -15.83 1.33
N THR A 42 -11.53 -14.96 0.56
CA THR A 42 -11.86 -15.22 -0.85
C THR A 42 -10.59 -15.40 -1.68
N ASN A 43 -10.60 -16.41 -2.55
CA ASN A 43 -9.51 -16.62 -3.50
C ASN A 43 -9.77 -15.85 -4.81
N PHE A 44 -8.97 -14.82 -5.06
CA PHE A 44 -8.97 -14.01 -6.28
C PHE A 44 -7.69 -14.16 -7.12
N ALA A 45 -6.86 -15.17 -6.85
CA ALA A 45 -5.58 -15.31 -7.54
C ALA A 45 -5.73 -15.17 -9.07
N GLY A 46 -4.92 -14.29 -9.68
CA GLY A 46 -4.91 -14.03 -11.12
C GLY A 46 -6.16 -13.33 -11.67
N SER A 47 -7.04 -12.82 -10.82
CA SER A 47 -8.26 -12.12 -11.25
C SER A 47 -7.98 -10.67 -11.66
N LYS A 48 -8.90 -10.08 -12.42
CA LYS A 48 -8.78 -8.69 -12.90
C LYS A 48 -9.81 -7.80 -12.20
N PHE A 49 -9.32 -6.71 -11.60
CA PHE A 49 -10.15 -5.69 -10.93
C PHE A 49 -9.98 -4.29 -11.55
N GLU A 50 -9.46 -4.20 -12.79
CA GLU A 50 -9.25 -2.89 -13.39
C GLU A 50 -10.53 -2.03 -13.34
N GLY A 51 -10.44 -0.87 -12.66
CA GLY A 51 -11.56 0.04 -12.49
C GLY A 51 -12.70 -0.49 -11.61
N ALA A 52 -12.53 -1.57 -10.88
CA ALA A 52 -13.52 -2.07 -9.94
C ALA A 52 -13.68 -1.16 -8.71
N HIS A 53 -14.84 -1.23 -8.08
CA HIS A 53 -15.22 -0.53 -6.86
C HIS A 53 -15.19 -1.50 -5.68
N LEU A 54 -14.21 -1.35 -4.80
CA LEU A 54 -13.99 -2.15 -3.59
C LEU A 54 -14.00 -1.27 -2.33
N GLU A 55 -14.60 -0.08 -2.40
CA GLU A 55 -14.64 0.86 -1.29
C GLU A 55 -15.27 0.22 -0.05
N GLY A 56 -14.53 0.24 1.05
CA GLY A 56 -14.95 -0.34 2.32
C GLY A 56 -15.16 -1.86 2.31
N ALA A 57 -14.74 -2.57 1.25
CA ALA A 57 -14.82 -4.03 1.21
C ALA A 57 -13.93 -4.68 2.28
N ASN A 58 -14.36 -5.82 2.81
CA ASN A 58 -13.56 -6.60 3.75
C ASN A 58 -12.84 -7.74 3.02
N LEU A 59 -11.56 -7.54 2.72
CA LEU A 59 -10.65 -8.47 2.04
C LEU A 59 -9.68 -9.16 3.03
N MET A 60 -10.02 -9.22 4.31
CA MET A 60 -9.14 -9.82 5.32
C MET A 60 -8.78 -11.26 4.94
N GLY A 61 -7.47 -11.56 4.89
CA GLY A 61 -6.96 -12.88 4.53
C GLY A 61 -7.24 -13.32 3.10
N ALA A 62 -7.75 -12.45 2.21
CA ALA A 62 -8.00 -12.79 0.82
C ALA A 62 -6.70 -13.13 0.07
N ASN A 63 -6.76 -14.07 -0.85
CA ASN A 63 -5.69 -14.37 -1.78
C ASN A 63 -5.82 -13.49 -3.03
N LEU A 64 -4.97 -12.48 -3.13
CA LEU A 64 -4.91 -11.50 -4.22
C LEU A 64 -3.65 -11.66 -5.09
N LYS A 65 -3.02 -12.84 -5.06
CA LYS A 65 -1.79 -13.10 -5.85
C LYS A 65 -2.00 -12.85 -7.33
N GLU A 66 -1.02 -12.18 -7.94
CA GLU A 66 -0.99 -11.94 -9.38
C GLU A 66 -2.26 -11.25 -9.93
N THR A 67 -3.01 -10.53 -9.09
CA THR A 67 -4.19 -9.80 -9.52
C THR A 67 -3.83 -8.48 -10.20
N ASP A 68 -4.64 -8.08 -11.17
CA ASP A 68 -4.68 -6.67 -11.60
C ASP A 68 -5.63 -5.91 -10.65
N LEU A 69 -5.06 -5.25 -9.67
CA LEU A 69 -5.79 -4.56 -8.59
C LEU A 69 -5.77 -3.03 -8.77
N ARG A 70 -5.69 -2.54 -10.02
CA ARG A 70 -5.80 -1.10 -10.36
C ARG A 70 -7.24 -0.62 -10.19
N ALA A 71 -7.69 -0.54 -8.96
CA ALA A 71 -9.07 -0.40 -8.53
C ALA A 71 -9.23 0.68 -7.46
N ASN A 72 -10.46 0.95 -7.07
CA ASN A 72 -10.77 1.79 -5.93
C ASN A 72 -11.00 0.93 -4.66
N LEU A 73 -10.03 0.97 -3.76
CA LEU A 73 -9.98 0.22 -2.49
C LEU A 73 -10.04 1.18 -1.28
N MET A 74 -10.61 2.38 -1.46
CA MET A 74 -10.67 3.37 -0.39
C MET A 74 -11.36 2.79 0.87
N GLY A 75 -10.66 2.83 2.01
CA GLY A 75 -11.16 2.30 3.28
C GLY A 75 -11.31 0.77 3.33
N ALA A 76 -10.83 0.03 2.34
CA ALA A 76 -10.90 -1.42 2.34
C ALA A 76 -10.04 -2.04 3.46
N ASN A 77 -10.48 -3.17 3.99
CA ASN A 77 -9.72 -3.96 4.95
C ASN A 77 -8.95 -5.07 4.22
N LEU A 78 -7.64 -4.91 4.08
CA LEU A 78 -6.71 -5.84 3.44
C LEU A 78 -5.80 -6.52 4.49
N MET A 79 -6.19 -6.52 5.77
CA MET A 79 -5.40 -7.17 6.82
C MET A 79 -5.11 -8.62 6.45
N GLN A 80 -3.83 -9.02 6.56
CA GLN A 80 -3.38 -10.39 6.29
C GLN A 80 -3.67 -10.88 4.86
N ALA A 81 -4.09 -10.03 3.93
CA ALA A 81 -4.26 -10.41 2.53
C ALA A 81 -2.91 -10.70 1.87
N ASP A 82 -2.89 -11.63 0.93
CA ASP A 82 -1.69 -11.94 0.15
C ASP A 82 -1.77 -11.26 -1.22
N LEU A 83 -0.98 -10.19 -1.40
CA LEU A 83 -0.90 -9.41 -2.63
C LEU A 83 0.32 -9.77 -3.49
N THR A 84 0.99 -10.89 -3.22
CA THR A 84 2.22 -11.26 -3.96
C THR A 84 2.01 -11.14 -5.46
N GLY A 85 2.86 -10.35 -6.14
CA GLY A 85 2.80 -10.13 -7.58
C GLY A 85 1.61 -9.33 -8.08
N ALA A 86 0.78 -8.75 -7.20
CA ALA A 86 -0.36 -7.94 -7.61
C ALA A 86 0.08 -6.59 -8.22
N ASP A 87 -0.64 -6.11 -9.21
CA ASP A 87 -0.48 -4.78 -9.80
C ASP A 87 -1.44 -3.79 -9.13
N VAL A 88 -0.91 -2.95 -8.23
CA VAL A 88 -1.68 -1.90 -7.53
C VAL A 88 -1.29 -0.49 -7.97
N ARG A 89 -0.59 -0.35 -9.09
CA ARG A 89 -0.13 0.96 -9.60
C ARG A 89 -1.32 1.88 -9.85
N GLY A 90 -1.23 3.10 -9.32
CA GLY A 90 -2.29 4.10 -9.46
C GLY A 90 -3.61 3.76 -8.77
N SER A 91 -3.69 2.67 -8.00
CA SER A 91 -4.88 2.31 -7.24
C SER A 91 -5.20 3.33 -6.15
N ASN A 92 -6.47 3.41 -5.76
CA ASN A 92 -6.90 4.23 -4.65
C ASN A 92 -7.03 3.39 -3.37
N LEU A 93 -6.01 3.44 -2.52
CA LEU A 93 -5.93 2.74 -1.23
C LEU A 93 -6.08 3.69 -0.02
N ARG A 94 -6.62 4.92 -0.22
CA ARG A 94 -6.76 5.89 0.87
C ARG A 94 -7.52 5.31 2.06
N GLY A 95 -6.91 5.42 3.24
CA GLY A 95 -7.49 4.91 4.48
C GLY A 95 -7.65 3.39 4.55
N ALA A 96 -7.12 2.64 3.60
CA ALA A 96 -7.15 1.18 3.64
C ALA A 96 -6.27 0.62 4.78
N ASN A 97 -6.58 -0.58 5.25
CA ASN A 97 -5.79 -1.26 6.27
C ASN A 97 -5.05 -2.46 5.66
N LEU A 98 -3.71 -2.36 5.58
CA LEU A 98 -2.82 -3.40 5.05
C LEU A 98 -2.00 -4.09 6.15
N MET A 99 -2.35 -3.94 7.43
CA MET A 99 -1.58 -4.54 8.52
C MET A 99 -1.44 -6.05 8.36
N GLY A 100 -0.20 -6.54 8.35
CA GLY A 100 0.11 -7.96 8.16
C GLY A 100 -0.11 -8.49 6.73
N ALA A 101 -0.41 -7.64 5.75
CA ALA A 101 -0.49 -8.05 4.36
C ALA A 101 0.87 -8.49 3.83
N VAL A 102 0.87 -9.49 2.93
CA VAL A 102 2.06 -9.95 2.21
C VAL A 102 2.19 -9.14 0.92
N ILE A 103 3.33 -8.43 0.76
CA ILE A 103 3.53 -7.44 -0.32
C ILE A 103 4.82 -7.76 -1.11
N SER A 104 5.03 -9.01 -1.43
CA SER A 104 6.19 -9.41 -2.24
C SER A 104 5.92 -9.12 -3.72
N GLU A 105 6.91 -8.52 -4.42
CA GLU A 105 6.84 -8.24 -5.87
C GLU A 105 5.69 -7.30 -6.29
N VAL A 106 5.22 -6.45 -5.37
CA VAL A 106 4.16 -5.47 -5.63
C VAL A 106 4.78 -4.12 -6.02
N SER A 107 4.17 -3.41 -6.98
CA SER A 107 4.49 -2.00 -7.25
C SER A 107 3.32 -1.11 -6.83
N PHE A 108 3.61 -0.12 -5.98
CA PHE A 108 2.70 0.95 -5.58
C PHE A 108 2.99 2.27 -6.31
N ALA A 109 3.72 2.23 -7.42
CA ALA A 109 4.07 3.44 -8.14
C ALA A 109 2.82 4.28 -8.48
N GLY A 110 2.83 5.55 -8.04
CA GLY A 110 1.72 6.47 -8.23
C GLY A 110 0.42 6.09 -7.51
N ALA A 111 0.41 5.11 -6.62
CA ALA A 111 -0.77 4.74 -5.84
C ALA A 111 -1.14 5.84 -4.83
N PHE A 112 -2.44 5.91 -4.50
CA PHE A 112 -2.95 6.81 -3.49
C PHE A 112 -3.09 6.07 -2.15
N LEU A 113 -2.15 6.30 -1.25
CA LEU A 113 -1.98 5.62 0.05
C LEU A 113 -2.18 6.58 1.23
N SER A 114 -2.81 7.75 1.02
CA SER A 114 -2.95 8.70 2.12
C SER A 114 -3.82 8.13 3.25
N GLY A 115 -3.32 8.26 4.48
CA GLY A 115 -3.98 7.72 5.68
C GLY A 115 -4.05 6.21 5.78
N THR A 116 -3.35 5.46 4.93
CA THR A 116 -3.29 3.98 5.01
C THR A 116 -2.62 3.51 6.30
N ASN A 117 -3.06 2.35 6.79
CA ASN A 117 -2.39 1.63 7.87
C ASN A 117 -1.43 0.58 7.30
N LEU A 118 -0.14 0.83 7.46
CA LEU A 118 1.00 -0.01 7.01
C LEU A 118 1.91 -0.38 8.19
N ILE A 119 1.37 -0.39 9.43
CA ILE A 119 2.15 -0.70 10.63
C ILE A 119 2.82 -2.07 10.51
N ASN A 120 4.14 -2.11 10.72
CA ASN A 120 4.98 -3.31 10.69
C ASN A 120 4.89 -4.11 9.37
N VAL A 121 4.44 -3.51 8.27
CA VAL A 121 4.40 -4.19 6.97
C VAL A 121 5.81 -4.27 6.38
N ASP A 122 6.14 -5.41 5.77
CA ASP A 122 7.38 -5.58 5.03
C ASP A 122 7.23 -5.00 3.62
N LEU A 123 7.89 -3.87 3.37
CA LEU A 123 7.95 -3.12 2.12
C LEU A 123 9.38 -3.09 1.57
N GLN A 124 10.21 -4.07 1.92
CA GLN A 124 11.60 -4.12 1.48
C GLN A 124 11.70 -4.13 -0.05
N GLY A 125 12.47 -3.18 -0.60
CA GLY A 125 12.71 -3.06 -2.04
C GLY A 125 11.48 -2.69 -2.88
N VAL A 126 10.36 -2.36 -2.27
CA VAL A 126 9.09 -2.03 -2.96
C VAL A 126 9.20 -0.72 -3.72
N ASP A 127 8.61 -0.69 -4.92
CA ASP A 127 8.47 0.52 -5.74
C ASP A 127 7.28 1.37 -5.25
N LEU A 128 7.59 2.49 -4.60
CA LEU A 128 6.65 3.50 -4.08
C LEU A 128 6.83 4.86 -4.78
N ARG A 129 7.46 4.88 -5.96
CA ARG A 129 7.76 6.13 -6.68
C ARG A 129 6.52 6.96 -6.92
N GLY A 130 6.59 8.22 -6.47
CA GLY A 130 5.49 9.16 -6.65
C GLY A 130 4.18 8.78 -5.97
N ALA A 131 4.17 7.81 -5.06
CA ALA A 131 3.00 7.46 -4.28
C ALA A 131 2.58 8.60 -3.34
N ASP A 132 1.27 8.75 -3.13
CA ASP A 132 0.70 9.66 -2.13
C ASP A 132 0.55 8.94 -0.79
N LEU A 133 1.51 9.12 0.11
CA LEU A 133 1.58 8.52 1.45
C LEU A 133 1.26 9.55 2.56
N ARG A 134 0.60 10.65 2.25
CA ARG A 134 0.30 11.69 3.23
C ARG A 134 -0.48 11.16 4.41
N GLY A 135 0.06 11.39 5.62
CA GLY A 135 -0.54 10.91 6.86
C GLY A 135 -0.66 9.39 6.97
N ALA A 136 -0.02 8.62 6.10
CA ALA A 136 0.01 7.16 6.23
C ALA A 136 0.74 6.73 7.50
N ASN A 137 0.32 5.62 8.10
CA ASN A 137 0.97 5.05 9.27
C ASN A 137 1.90 3.90 8.85
N LEU A 138 3.19 4.19 8.82
CA LEU A 138 4.30 3.29 8.48
C LEU A 138 5.16 2.96 9.73
N THR A 139 4.60 3.12 10.92
CA THR A 139 5.31 2.84 12.17
C THR A 139 5.87 1.42 12.17
N GLY A 140 7.18 1.26 12.38
CA GLY A 140 7.87 -0.03 12.39
C GLY A 140 7.92 -0.75 11.04
N ALA A 141 7.44 -0.15 9.94
CA ALA A 141 7.49 -0.79 8.62
C ALA A 141 8.94 -1.01 8.15
N ASN A 142 9.17 -2.10 7.42
CA ASN A 142 10.47 -2.36 6.80
C ASN A 142 10.47 -1.81 5.36
N LEU A 143 11.11 -0.67 5.16
CA LEU A 143 11.27 0.03 3.89
C LEU A 143 12.73 -0.05 3.38
N LYS A 144 13.50 -1.04 3.85
CA LYS A 144 14.91 -1.20 3.44
C LYS A 144 15.01 -1.31 1.92
N GLY A 145 15.81 -0.42 1.30
CA GLY A 145 16.02 -0.37 -0.13
C GLY A 145 14.79 -0.04 -0.97
N ALA A 146 13.68 0.40 -0.37
CA ALA A 146 12.49 0.82 -1.10
C ALA A 146 12.74 2.09 -1.92
N ASP A 147 12.11 2.20 -3.08
CA ASP A 147 12.15 3.41 -3.91
C ASP A 147 10.95 4.31 -3.58
N LEU A 148 11.17 5.31 -2.74
CA LEU A 148 10.23 6.36 -2.34
C LEU A 148 10.50 7.67 -3.08
N SER A 149 11.27 7.63 -4.17
CA SER A 149 11.62 8.85 -4.89
C SER A 149 10.38 9.59 -5.38
N ARG A 150 10.32 10.90 -5.11
CA ARG A 150 9.18 11.77 -5.41
C ARG A 150 7.86 11.40 -4.70
N ALA A 151 7.85 10.49 -3.75
CA ALA A 151 6.66 10.19 -2.95
C ALA A 151 6.30 11.39 -2.05
N ASP A 152 5.01 11.54 -1.78
CA ASP A 152 4.51 12.53 -0.82
C ASP A 152 4.23 11.86 0.53
N LEU A 153 5.13 12.06 1.47
CA LEU A 153 5.10 11.53 2.85
C LEU A 153 4.75 12.63 3.87
N GLN A 154 4.12 13.72 3.41
CA GLN A 154 3.77 14.82 4.32
C GLN A 154 2.95 14.31 5.52
N GLY A 155 3.46 14.58 6.72
CA GLY A 155 2.80 14.18 7.97
C GLY A 155 2.69 12.67 8.20
N ALA A 156 3.38 11.84 7.42
CA ALA A 156 3.39 10.39 7.62
C ALA A 156 4.04 10.00 8.96
N LEU A 157 3.60 8.90 9.54
CA LEU A 157 4.17 8.32 10.75
C LEU A 157 5.14 7.20 10.37
N LEU A 158 6.43 7.44 10.56
CA LEU A 158 7.54 6.53 10.22
C LEU A 158 8.39 6.20 11.46
N SER A 159 7.82 6.38 12.66
CA SER A 159 8.55 6.06 13.89
C SER A 159 9.04 4.61 13.87
N GLU A 160 10.32 4.39 14.21
CA GLU A 160 10.94 3.07 14.24
C GLU A 160 10.94 2.32 12.89
N ALA A 161 10.60 2.97 11.78
CA ALA A 161 10.66 2.36 10.46
C ALA A 161 12.10 2.10 10.02
N ASN A 162 12.33 1.02 9.29
CA ASN A 162 13.62 0.72 8.68
C ASN A 162 13.67 1.28 7.25
N LEU A 163 14.38 2.38 7.06
CA LEU A 163 14.62 3.07 5.79
C LEU A 163 16.07 2.92 5.30
N GLU A 164 16.78 1.89 5.80
CA GLU A 164 18.16 1.61 5.39
C GLU A 164 18.24 1.50 3.86
N GLU A 165 19.17 2.24 3.24
CA GLU A 165 19.38 2.26 1.79
C GLU A 165 18.14 2.67 0.95
N ALA A 166 17.09 3.24 1.56
CA ALA A 166 15.92 3.68 0.83
C ALA A 166 16.22 4.92 -0.04
N ASP A 167 15.62 4.98 -1.22
CA ASP A 167 15.68 6.16 -2.10
C ASP A 167 14.54 7.13 -1.76
N LEU A 168 14.86 8.22 -1.09
CA LEU A 168 13.94 9.31 -0.72
C LEU A 168 14.20 10.59 -1.54
N ARG A 169 14.91 10.48 -2.67
CA ARG A 169 15.25 11.64 -3.49
C ARG A 169 13.99 12.37 -3.96
N LYS A 170 13.97 13.67 -3.71
CA LYS A 170 12.85 14.56 -4.06
C LYS A 170 11.52 14.19 -3.39
N ALA A 171 11.50 13.31 -2.38
CA ALA A 171 10.33 13.04 -1.58
C ALA A 171 9.93 14.25 -0.72
N ASN A 172 8.65 14.38 -0.43
CA ASN A 172 8.14 15.36 0.50
C ASN A 172 7.90 14.70 1.87
N LEU A 173 8.79 14.94 2.81
CA LEU A 173 8.73 14.45 4.20
C LEU A 173 8.22 15.52 5.17
N SER A 174 7.73 16.68 4.68
CA SER A 174 7.39 17.79 5.57
C SER A 174 6.44 17.37 6.68
N GLY A 175 6.84 17.65 7.93
CA GLY A 175 6.09 17.31 9.13
C GLY A 175 5.96 15.81 9.42
N ALA A 176 6.68 14.95 8.74
CA ALA A 176 6.70 13.52 9.03
C ALA A 176 7.38 13.22 10.37
N ASN A 177 6.95 12.16 11.03
CA ASN A 177 7.58 11.65 12.26
C ASN A 177 8.50 10.46 11.92
N LEU A 178 9.81 10.66 12.03
CA LEU A 178 10.86 9.67 11.80
C LEU A 178 11.60 9.33 13.12
N ALA A 179 10.96 9.56 14.28
CA ALA A 179 11.58 9.27 15.57
C ALA A 179 11.99 7.80 15.68
N GLY A 180 13.27 7.55 15.99
CA GLY A 180 13.84 6.20 16.08
C GLY A 180 14.00 5.46 14.76
N ALA A 181 13.70 6.06 13.61
CA ALA A 181 13.83 5.41 12.30
C ALA A 181 15.30 5.15 11.94
N ASN A 182 15.55 4.06 11.22
CA ASN A 182 16.87 3.75 10.67
C ASN A 182 16.95 4.24 9.21
N LEU A 183 17.70 5.33 8.98
CA LEU A 183 17.98 5.88 7.64
C LEU A 183 19.44 5.61 7.21
N LEU A 184 20.08 4.57 7.72
CA LEU A 184 21.47 4.23 7.35
C LEU A 184 21.59 4.18 5.82
N CYS A 185 22.50 5.01 5.26
CA CYS A 185 22.74 5.11 3.83
C CYS A 185 21.52 5.47 2.95
N ALA A 186 20.45 6.01 3.51
CA ALA A 186 19.31 6.47 2.72
C ALA A 186 19.68 7.72 1.89
N GLU A 187 19.09 7.82 0.69
CA GLU A 187 19.31 8.94 -0.23
C GLU A 187 18.22 10.01 -0.07
N LEU A 188 18.58 11.20 0.45
CA LEU A 188 17.67 12.31 0.72
C LEU A 188 17.91 13.53 -0.20
N GLU A 189 18.61 13.35 -1.33
CA GLU A 189 18.91 14.49 -2.23
C GLU A 189 17.63 15.14 -2.75
N GLY A 190 17.48 16.44 -2.48
CA GLY A 190 16.31 17.21 -2.89
C GLY A 190 15.02 16.90 -2.14
N ALA A 191 15.07 16.06 -1.09
CA ALA A 191 13.91 15.82 -0.25
C ALA A 191 13.54 17.07 0.58
N ASN A 192 12.25 17.27 0.78
CA ASN A 192 11.74 18.28 1.70
C ASN A 192 11.61 17.70 3.11
N VAL A 193 12.50 18.11 4.00
CA VAL A 193 12.56 17.64 5.40
C VAL A 193 12.10 18.74 6.40
N ASN A 194 11.36 19.73 5.97
CA ASN A 194 10.88 20.79 6.86
C ASN A 194 9.95 20.26 7.94
N GLY A 195 10.29 20.50 9.21
CA GLY A 195 9.48 20.11 10.35
C GLY A 195 9.42 18.58 10.60
N VAL A 196 10.36 17.84 10.04
CA VAL A 196 10.51 16.39 10.32
C VAL A 196 11.04 16.19 11.73
N ASP A 197 10.44 15.25 12.45
CA ASP A 197 10.97 14.76 13.73
C ASP A 197 11.97 13.62 13.48
N PHE A 198 13.26 13.87 13.74
CA PHE A 198 14.36 12.89 13.66
C PHE A 198 14.86 12.45 15.05
N ASP A 199 14.07 12.62 16.12
CA ASP A 199 14.53 12.22 17.45
C ASP A 199 15.02 10.76 17.45
N ARG A 200 16.26 10.55 17.87
CA ARG A 200 16.92 9.21 17.90
C ARG A 200 16.99 8.48 16.56
N ALA A 201 16.73 9.12 15.43
CA ALA A 201 16.89 8.50 14.13
C ALA A 201 18.38 8.27 13.79
N CYS A 202 18.67 7.13 13.14
CA CYS A 202 20.01 6.86 12.61
C CYS A 202 20.16 7.52 11.22
N LEU A 203 21.02 8.52 11.13
CA LEU A 203 21.29 9.28 9.89
C LEU A 203 22.71 9.01 9.34
N VAL A 204 23.35 7.92 9.78
CA VAL A 204 24.71 7.58 9.35
C VAL A 204 24.72 7.26 7.85
N GLY A 205 25.64 7.91 7.12
CA GLY A 205 25.80 7.67 5.68
C GLY A 205 24.68 8.20 4.80
N THR A 206 23.68 8.90 5.37
CA THR A 206 22.65 9.54 4.55
C THR A 206 23.27 10.59 3.62
N ILE A 207 22.86 10.56 2.35
CA ILE A 207 23.30 11.54 1.35
C ILE A 207 22.26 12.65 1.32
N ALA A 208 22.51 13.73 2.07
CA ALA A 208 21.70 14.93 2.05
C ALA A 208 22.59 16.16 2.02
N HIS A 209 22.35 17.09 1.12
CA HIS A 209 23.14 18.33 1.07
C HIS A 209 22.90 19.28 2.25
N LYS A 210 21.79 19.13 2.98
CA LYS A 210 21.50 19.87 4.23
C LYS A 210 20.41 19.13 5.01
N LEU A 211 20.79 18.34 6.00
CA LEU A 211 19.88 18.05 7.09
C LEU A 211 19.84 19.26 8.04
N PRO A 212 18.70 19.68 8.57
CA PRO A 212 18.66 20.65 9.64
C PRO A 212 19.46 20.12 10.84
N LYS A 213 20.27 21.01 11.45
CA LYS A 213 21.00 20.70 12.69
C LYS A 213 20.05 20.67 13.85
#